data_bb7637ff999cc1cd576a5908c8529dda
#
_entry.id   bb7637ff999cc1cd576a5908c8529dda
#
_cell.length_a   1.000
_cell.length_b   1.000
_cell.length_c   1.000
_cell.angle_alpha   90.00
_cell.angle_beta   90.00
_cell.angle_gamma   90.00
#
_symmetry.space_group_name_H-M   'P 1'
#
loop_
_entity.id
_entity.type
_entity.pdbx_description
1 polymer ?
#
loop_
_entity_poly.entity_id
_entity_poly.type
_entity_poly.pdbx_seq_one_letter_code
_entity_poly.pdbx_strand_id
1 'polypeptide(L)'
;MNRIQTFRPLPWALALACLALPGAASAVTYKVDVQPTLNDLPIKVEPVPFDGRLVMKLTNSGSVKVRCELRYDPAPQPIRRSNVFIRPGQTVENSLRATRKWFSVTVAVTCTPAER
;
A
#
# COMPACT_ATOMS: atom_id res chain seq x y z
N MET A 1 -43.66 -37.33 -19.65
CA MET A 1 -43.28 -36.92 -19.51
C MET A 1 -42.87 -36.13 -19.04
N ASN A 2 -42.83 -35.89 -19.15
CA ASN A 2 -42.27 -35.20 -18.75
C ASN A 2 -41.75 -34.51 -18.28
N ARG A 3 -41.50 -34.26 -18.28
CA ARG A 3 -40.85 -33.58 -17.90
C ARG A 3 -40.29 -32.79 -17.44
N ILE A 4 -40.12 -32.57 -17.49
CA ILE A 4 -39.52 -31.89 -17.13
C ILE A 4 -39.16 -31.01 -16.75
N GLN A 5 -39.00 -30.83 -16.77
CA GLN A 5 -38.52 -29.99 -16.39
C GLN A 5 -37.95 -29.27 -15.96
N THR A 6 -37.84 -29.10 -16.13
CA THR A 6 -37.20 -28.44 -15.77
C THR A 6 -36.83 -27.64 -15.27
N PHE A 7 -36.59 -27.45 -15.33
CA PHE A 7 -36.11 -26.67 -14.76
C PHE A 7 -35.48 -25.96 -14.42
N ARG A 8 -35.31 -25.77 -14.59
CA ARG A 8 -34.61 -25.10 -14.28
C ARG A 8 -34.22 -24.22 -13.95
N PRO A 9 -34.17 -24.01 -13.92
CA PRO A 9 -33.65 -23.10 -13.62
C PRO A 9 -33.26 -22.42 -13.00
N LEU A 10 -32.96 -22.10 -13.03
CA LEU A 10 -32.47 -21.40 -12.47
C LEU A 10 -31.85 -20.85 -12.08
N PRO A 11 -31.50 -20.73 -12.19
CA PRO A 11 -30.70 -20.15 -11.74
C PRO A 11 -30.42 -19.21 -11.51
N TRP A 12 -30.37 -18.94 -11.81
CA TRP A 12 -29.91 -18.08 -11.64
C TRP A 12 -29.67 -17.27 -11.09
N ALA A 13 -29.72 -17.18 -11.20
CA ALA A 13 -29.46 -16.36 -10.75
C ALA A 13 -28.98 -16.03 -9.98
N LEU A 14 -28.56 -16.05 -9.92
CA LEU A 14 -27.95 -15.76 -9.15
C LEU A 14 -27.15 -15.12 -9.04
N ALA A 15 -26.80 -15.02 -9.40
CA ALA A 15 -25.95 -14.51 -9.29
C ALA A 15 -25.81 -13.55 -8.96
N LEU A 16 -25.94 -13.15 -9.08
CA LEU A 16 -25.63 -12.31 -8.80
C LEU A 16 -25.27 -11.62 -8.08
N ALA A 17 -25.22 -11.43 -7.95
CA ALA A 17 -24.95 -10.82 -7.26
C ALA A 17 -24.15 -10.51 -6.70
N CYS A 18 -23.60 -10.49 -6.73
CA CYS A 18 -22.76 -10.25 -6.19
C CYS A 18 -22.11 -9.49 -6.18
N LEU A 19 -22.12 -9.20 -6.38
CA LEU A 19 -21.48 -8.61 -6.36
C LEU A 19 -21.24 -7.72 -5.88
N ALA A 20 -21.16 -7.41 -5.92
CA ALA A 20 -20.92 -6.58 -5.51
C ALA A 20 -20.47 -6.13 -4.71
N LEU A 21 -20.08 -5.86 -4.58
CA LEU A 21 -19.59 -5.46 -3.88
C LEU A 21 -18.89 -4.88 -3.47
N PRO A 22 -18.58 -4.73 -3.58
CA PRO A 22 -17.89 -4.37 -3.02
C PRO A 22 -17.28 -3.48 -2.73
N GLY A 23 -17.01 -3.42 -2.89
CA GLY A 23 -16.14 -2.79 -2.60
C GLY A 23 -15.95 -1.69 -2.07
N ALA A 24 -16.21 -1.36 -2.27
CA ALA A 24 -16.14 -0.34 -1.79
C ALA A 24 -15.49 0.05 -0.70
N ALA A 25 -15.44 -0.50 -0.07
CA ALA A 25 -15.00 -0.22 1.03
C ALA A 25 -13.95 0.64 1.17
N SER A 26 -13.04 0.56 1.06
CA SER A 26 -11.87 1.17 1.47
C SER A 26 -11.56 2.44 0.81
N ALA A 27 -12.49 3.22 0.57
CA ALA A 27 -12.21 4.48 -0.05
C ALA A 27 -11.41 5.35 0.88
N VAL A 28 -10.19 5.58 0.53
CA VAL A 28 -9.33 6.50 1.24
C VAL A 28 -9.44 7.85 0.59
N THR A 29 -9.57 8.90 1.38
CA THR A 29 -9.87 10.21 0.84
C THR A 29 -8.64 11.07 0.54
N TYR A 30 -7.45 10.58 0.80
CA TYR A 30 -6.25 11.35 0.52
C TYR A 30 -5.46 10.70 -0.60
N LYS A 31 -4.68 11.52 -1.29
CA LYS A 31 -3.80 11.03 -2.34
C LYS A 31 -2.44 10.72 -1.76
N VAL A 32 -1.80 9.70 -2.28
CA VAL A 32 -0.44 9.33 -1.88
C VAL A 32 0.45 9.45 -3.10
N ASP A 33 1.49 10.25 -2.97
CA ASP A 33 2.48 10.44 -4.02
C ASP A 33 3.82 9.96 -3.50
N VAL A 34 4.37 8.92 -4.10
CA VAL A 34 5.65 8.35 -3.67
C VAL A 34 6.72 8.79 -4.64
N GLN A 35 7.79 9.34 -4.11
CA GLN A 35 8.92 9.82 -4.91
C GLN A 35 10.17 9.06 -4.51
N PRO A 36 10.47 7.94 -5.18
CA PRO A 36 11.60 7.12 -4.79
C PRO A 36 12.89 7.61 -5.43
N THR A 37 13.96 7.58 -4.65
CA THR A 37 15.32 7.77 -5.14
C THR A 37 16.10 6.57 -4.63
N LEU A 38 16.18 5.55 -5.45
CA LEU A 38 16.67 4.25 -4.99
C LEU A 38 18.15 4.02 -5.28
N ASN A 39 18.77 4.89 -6.07
CA ASN A 39 20.19 4.78 -6.40
C ASN A 39 20.54 3.40 -6.95
N ASP A 40 19.70 2.93 -7.87
CA ASP A 40 19.87 1.62 -8.52
C ASP A 40 19.80 0.42 -7.59
N LEU A 41 19.32 0.62 -6.38
CA LEU A 41 19.13 -0.50 -5.45
C LEU A 41 17.82 -1.21 -5.74
N PRO A 42 17.78 -2.54 -5.64
CA PRO A 42 16.57 -3.29 -5.93
C PRO A 42 15.61 -3.28 -4.74
N ILE A 43 15.03 -2.13 -4.50
CA ILE A 43 14.08 -1.95 -3.40
C ILE A 43 12.69 -1.77 -4.01
N LYS A 44 11.75 -2.56 -3.53
CA LYS A 44 10.36 -2.39 -3.92
C LYS A 44 9.68 -1.54 -2.88
N VAL A 45 9.05 -0.46 -3.31
CA VAL A 45 8.37 0.47 -2.43
C VAL A 45 6.88 0.39 -2.71
N GLU A 46 6.11 0.10 -1.70
CA GLU A 46 4.68 -0.11 -1.88
C GLU A 46 3.90 0.63 -0.79
N PRO A 47 3.13 1.67 -1.17
CA PRO A 47 2.30 2.35 -0.18
C PRO A 47 1.02 1.57 0.04
N VAL A 48 0.60 1.47 1.29
CA VAL A 48 -0.66 0.83 1.65
C VAL A 48 -1.44 1.83 2.49
N PRO A 49 -2.36 2.57 1.87
CA PRO A 49 -3.08 3.60 2.61
C PRO A 49 -4.26 3.03 3.37
N PHE A 50 -4.42 3.50 4.58
CA PHE A 50 -5.58 3.24 5.41
C PHE A 50 -6.18 4.56 5.83
N ASP A 51 -7.41 4.51 6.29
CA ASP A 51 -8.03 5.70 6.84
C ASP A 51 -7.29 6.07 8.14
N GLY A 52 -6.64 7.22 8.14
CA GLY A 52 -5.91 7.68 9.32
C GLY A 52 -4.51 7.13 9.49
N ARG A 53 -4.04 6.33 8.56
CA ARG A 53 -2.69 5.78 8.66
C ARG A 53 -2.17 5.38 7.29
N LEU A 54 -0.93 5.69 7.03
CA LEU A 54 -0.27 5.26 5.80
C LEU A 54 0.86 4.31 6.18
N VAL A 55 0.88 3.14 5.58
CA VAL A 55 1.95 2.16 5.78
C VAL A 55 2.78 2.10 4.51
N MET A 56 4.09 2.22 4.66
CA MET A 56 5.02 2.05 3.55
C MET A 56 5.72 0.71 3.72
N LYS A 57 5.58 -0.16 2.73
CA LYS A 57 6.26 -1.45 2.72
C LYS A 57 7.46 -1.36 1.81
N LEU A 58 8.61 -1.76 2.32
CA LEU A 58 9.85 -1.71 1.55
C LEU A 58 10.48 -3.10 1.59
N THR A 59 10.77 -3.62 0.40
CA THR A 59 11.35 -4.95 0.26
C THR A 59 12.71 -4.83 -0.41
N ASN A 60 13.72 -5.42 0.19
CA ASN A 60 15.06 -5.44 -0.38
C ASN A 60 15.28 -6.76 -1.08
N SER A 61 15.24 -6.76 -2.41
CA SER A 61 15.47 -7.96 -3.19
C SER A 61 16.95 -8.18 -3.53
N GLY A 62 17.81 -7.32 -3.03
CA GLY A 62 19.22 -7.39 -3.34
C GLY A 62 20.01 -8.20 -2.35
N SER A 63 21.32 -8.09 -2.47
CA SER A 63 22.22 -8.85 -1.63
C SER A 63 22.97 -8.00 -0.62
N VAL A 64 22.70 -6.71 -0.56
CA VAL A 64 23.34 -5.83 0.42
C VAL A 64 22.30 -5.20 1.32
N LYS A 65 22.71 -4.91 2.53
CA LYS A 65 21.85 -4.22 3.47
C LYS A 65 21.68 -2.78 3.00
N VAL A 66 20.49 -2.25 3.14
CA VAL A 66 20.13 -0.94 2.62
C VAL A 66 19.54 -0.10 3.74
N ARG A 67 19.84 1.18 3.70
CA ARG A 67 19.23 2.14 4.59
C ARG A 67 18.34 3.05 3.75
N CYS A 68 17.10 3.20 4.16
CA CYS A 68 16.15 4.07 3.48
C CYS A 68 15.65 5.15 4.42
N GLU A 69 15.66 6.35 3.94
CA GLU A 69 15.07 7.47 4.66
C GLU A 69 13.74 7.80 4.03
N LEU A 70 12.71 7.84 4.85
CA LEU A 70 11.38 8.22 4.39
C LEU A 70 11.05 9.60 4.93
N ARG A 71 10.70 10.49 4.03
CA ARG A 71 10.29 11.83 4.41
C ARG A 71 8.84 11.97 4.04
N TYR A 72 8.01 12.01 5.07
CA TYR A 72 6.56 12.14 4.89
C TYR A 72 6.18 13.60 4.94
N ASP A 73 5.46 14.05 3.94
CA ASP A 73 4.94 15.41 3.90
C ASP A 73 3.43 15.34 3.78
N PRO A 74 2.74 15.12 4.90
CA PRO A 74 1.28 15.01 4.88
C PRO A 74 0.65 16.38 5.12
N ALA A 75 -0.10 16.85 4.16
CA ALA A 75 -0.78 18.12 4.33
C ALA A 75 -2.10 17.88 5.04
N PRO A 76 -2.38 18.61 6.11
CA PRO A 76 -1.69 19.78 6.66
C PRO A 76 -0.80 19.51 7.87
N GLN A 77 -0.42 18.28 8.10
CA GLN A 77 0.45 17.94 9.22
C GLN A 77 1.90 18.31 8.94
N PRO A 78 2.71 18.45 9.98
CA PRO A 78 4.13 18.71 9.78
C PRO A 78 4.86 17.53 9.16
N ILE A 79 5.96 17.81 8.53
CA ILE A 79 6.81 16.79 7.91
C ILE A 79 7.39 15.88 8.97
N ARG A 80 7.43 14.59 8.66
CA ARG A 80 8.03 13.58 9.52
C ARG A 80 9.08 12.82 8.76
N ARG A 81 10.16 12.49 9.43
CA ARG A 81 11.23 11.68 8.82
C ARG A 81 11.43 10.41 9.61
N SER A 82 11.81 9.38 8.91
CA SER A 82 12.03 8.08 9.51
C SER A 82 13.12 7.36 8.74
N ASN A 83 13.94 6.59 9.42
CA ASN A 83 14.97 5.79 8.79
C ASN A 83 14.70 4.33 9.06
N VAL A 84 14.87 3.49 8.05
CA VAL A 84 14.73 2.05 8.21
C VAL A 84 15.93 1.36 7.58
N PHE A 85 16.29 0.23 8.15
CA PHE A 85 17.36 -0.62 7.63
C PHE A 85 16.74 -1.90 7.14
N ILE A 86 17.09 -2.32 5.94
CA ILE A 86 16.47 -3.49 5.32
C ILE A 86 17.56 -4.46 4.93
N ARG A 87 17.53 -5.63 5.54
CA ARG A 87 18.48 -6.67 5.19
C ARG A 87 18.12 -7.31 3.87
N PRO A 88 19.07 -7.98 3.20
CA PRO A 88 18.74 -8.69 1.97
C PRO A 88 17.58 -9.64 2.17
N GLY A 89 16.62 -9.58 1.27
CA GLY A 89 15.45 -10.44 1.31
C GLY A 89 14.39 -10.06 2.32
N GLN A 90 14.59 -8.99 3.06
CA GLN A 90 13.67 -8.60 4.12
C GLN A 90 12.64 -7.59 3.62
N THR A 91 11.46 -7.65 4.18
CA THR A 91 10.44 -6.62 3.99
C THR A 91 10.21 -5.93 5.32
N VAL A 92 10.24 -4.61 5.31
CA VAL A 92 9.95 -3.83 6.51
C VAL A 92 8.78 -2.91 6.24
N GLU A 93 8.10 -2.54 7.30
CA GLU A 93 6.98 -1.61 7.23
C GLU A 93 7.27 -0.41 8.09
N ASN A 94 6.94 0.74 7.58
CA ASN A 94 7.05 1.99 8.30
C ASN A 94 5.72 2.70 8.16
N SER A 95 5.20 3.27 9.20
CA SER A 95 3.87 3.86 9.12
C SER A 95 3.86 5.28 9.65
N LEU A 96 2.91 6.04 9.15
CA LEU A 96 2.64 7.39 9.60
C LEU A 96 1.19 7.45 10.03
N ARG A 97 0.95 7.93 11.23
CA ARG A 97 -0.40 8.06 11.76
C ARG A 97 -0.90 9.48 11.60
N ALA A 98 -2.14 9.61 11.20
CA ALA A 98 -2.75 10.92 11.04
C ALA A 98 -3.20 11.46 12.38
N THR A 99 -2.87 12.72 12.64
CA THR A 99 -3.41 13.42 13.79
C THR A 99 -4.57 14.32 13.39
N ARG A 100 -4.76 14.48 12.11
CA ARG A 100 -5.90 15.17 11.54
C ARG A 100 -6.09 14.66 10.13
N LYS A 101 -7.20 14.98 9.54
CA LYS A 101 -7.50 14.48 8.21
C LYS A 101 -6.49 15.01 7.20
N TRP A 102 -5.95 14.12 6.40
CA TRP A 102 -5.00 14.48 5.36
C TRP A 102 -5.71 14.78 4.06
N PHE A 103 -5.16 15.72 3.29
CA PHE A 103 -5.59 15.93 1.92
C PHE A 103 -4.70 15.16 0.96
N SER A 104 -3.43 15.14 1.24
CA SER A 104 -2.47 14.40 0.44
C SER A 104 -1.24 14.11 1.26
N VAL A 105 -0.53 13.06 0.91
CA VAL A 105 0.72 12.69 1.56
C VAL A 105 1.74 12.44 0.47
N THR A 106 2.83 13.19 0.50
CA THR A 106 3.97 12.95 -0.37
C THR A 106 5.02 12.24 0.45
N VAL A 107 5.54 11.12 -0.06
CA VAL A 107 6.55 10.36 0.63
C VAL A 107 7.78 10.27 -0.25
N ALA A 108 8.86 10.91 0.17
CA ALA A 108 10.13 10.79 -0.54
C ALA A 108 10.92 9.67 0.12
N VAL A 109 11.29 8.67 -0.66
CA VAL A 109 12.02 7.51 -0.17
C VAL A 109 13.40 7.56 -0.78
N THR A 110 14.43 7.71 0.03
CA THR A 110 15.80 7.76 -0.44
C THR A 110 16.56 6.59 0.18
N CYS A 111 17.05 5.70 -0.67
CA CYS A 111 17.74 4.51 -0.21
C CYS A 111 19.20 4.51 -0.63
N THR A 112 20.07 4.14 0.28
CA THR A 112 21.50 4.02 0.03
C THR A 112 22.00 2.73 0.65
N PRO A 113 23.13 2.19 0.16
CA PRO A 113 23.69 1.00 0.79
C PRO A 113 24.08 1.32 2.22
N ALA A 114 23.74 0.42 3.13
CA ALA A 114 24.12 0.59 4.53
C ALA A 114 25.52 0.04 4.69
N GLU A 115 26.38 0.84 5.29
CA GLU A 115 27.72 0.41 5.48
C GLU A 115 27.77 -0.39 6.69
N ARG A 116 27.95 -1.58 6.53
CA ARG A 116 28.10 -2.39 7.64
C ARG A 116 27.23 -2.20 8.70
#